data_aae4d6179ba9cfb0310d796ad7c572c5
#
_entry.id   aae4d6179ba9cfb0310d796ad7c572c5
#
_cell.length_a   1.000
_cell.length_b   1.000
_cell.length_c   1.000
_cell.angle_alpha   90.00
_cell.angle_beta   90.00
_cell.angle_gamma   90.00
#
_symmetry.space_group_name_H-M   'P 1'
#
loop_
_entity.id
_entity.type
_entity.pdbx_description
1 polymer ?
#
loop_
_entity_poly.entity_id
_entity_poly.type
_entity_poly.pdbx_seq_one_letter_code
_entity_poly.pdbx_strand_id
1 'polypeptide(L)'
;MCFPDTKKGKREKKTASKVYAGNRNLLLVAREEKSYLDMRDTFSKTRVILTPDIVMSIDCSDEIKKRDGILLCFRSDWEKNISKDEIHTIERICNALTGNVMHTDMYSEERFVSLKKREEVFKRKVEQFKRASLVVTDRLHGMVFSAISGTPCIALSNYNHKVRETYKW
;
A
#
# COMPACT_ATOMS: atom_id res chain seq x y z
N MET A 1 2.89 12.61 2.20
CA MET A 1 1.63 13.44 2.20
C MET A 1 1.60 14.15 0.86
N CYS A 2 0.59 13.91 0.04
CA CYS A 2 0.49 14.59 -1.26
C CYS A 2 -0.60 15.65 -1.18
N PHE A 3 -0.20 16.89 -1.31
CA PHE A 3 -1.16 17.97 -1.51
C PHE A 3 -1.38 18.12 -3.02
N PRO A 4 -2.61 17.96 -3.54
CA PRO A 4 -2.88 18.13 -4.97
C PRO A 4 -2.57 19.56 -5.40
N ASP A 5 -2.13 19.76 -6.65
CA ASP A 5 -1.85 21.10 -7.20
C ASP A 5 -3.15 21.82 -7.57
N THR A 6 -3.99 22.04 -6.58
CA THR A 6 -5.27 22.76 -6.63
C THR A 6 -5.25 23.92 -5.64
N LYS A 7 -6.15 24.89 -5.80
CA LYS A 7 -6.33 25.98 -4.81
C LYS A 7 -6.54 25.42 -3.40
N LYS A 8 -7.34 24.35 -3.26
CA LYS A 8 -7.61 23.67 -1.99
C LYS A 8 -6.32 23.03 -1.44
N GLY A 9 -5.59 22.28 -2.25
CA GLY A 9 -4.34 21.64 -1.83
C GLY A 9 -3.26 22.64 -1.40
N LYS A 10 -3.13 23.76 -2.10
CA LYS A 10 -2.22 24.85 -1.70
C LYS A 10 -2.59 25.46 -0.35
N ARG A 11 -3.91 25.64 -0.09
CA ARG A 11 -4.41 26.13 1.21
C ARG A 11 -4.14 25.12 2.32
N GLU A 12 -4.40 23.84 2.09
CA GLU A 12 -4.13 22.76 3.04
C GLU A 12 -2.63 22.67 3.36
N LYS A 13 -1.77 22.73 2.35
CA LYS A 13 -0.30 22.77 2.52
C LYS A 13 0.15 23.93 3.40
N LYS A 14 -0.39 25.14 3.17
CA LYS A 14 -0.07 26.32 3.98
C LYS A 14 -0.55 26.19 5.43
N THR A 15 -1.73 25.59 5.63
CA THR A 15 -2.27 25.35 6.98
C THR A 15 -1.42 24.33 7.73
N ALA A 16 -1.10 23.20 7.09
CA ALA A 16 -0.23 22.17 7.65
C ALA A 16 1.16 22.72 8.02
N SER A 17 1.75 23.55 7.15
CA SER A 17 3.04 24.20 7.43
C SER A 17 3.00 25.05 8.70
N LYS A 18 1.94 25.82 8.92
CA LYS A 18 1.79 26.64 10.14
C LYS A 18 1.66 25.78 11.40
N VAL A 19 0.81 24.74 11.34
CA VAL A 19 0.56 23.85 12.47
C VAL A 19 1.83 23.08 12.83
N TYR A 20 2.53 22.54 11.85
CA TYR A 20 3.74 21.72 12.10
C TYR A 20 4.93 22.55 12.55
N ALA A 21 5.14 23.74 11.97
CA ALA A 21 6.21 24.64 12.39
C ALA A 21 6.09 25.13 13.85
N GLY A 22 4.86 25.15 14.39
CA GLY A 22 4.61 25.52 15.79
C GLY A 22 4.96 24.43 16.81
N ASN A 23 5.23 23.21 16.37
CA ASN A 23 5.51 22.07 17.26
C ASN A 23 6.97 21.61 17.14
N ARG A 24 7.80 22.01 18.09
CA ARG A 24 9.25 21.67 18.12
C ARG A 24 9.54 20.17 18.32
N ASN A 25 8.58 19.43 18.90
CA ASN A 25 8.72 18.00 19.19
C ASN A 25 8.12 17.11 18.08
N LEU A 26 7.67 17.71 16.97
CA LEU A 26 7.09 16.96 15.86
C LEU A 26 8.20 16.35 15.00
N LEU A 27 8.10 15.05 14.78
CA LEU A 27 8.84 14.30 13.78
C LEU A 27 7.89 13.84 12.69
N LEU A 28 8.19 14.20 11.45
CA LEU A 28 7.47 13.71 10.28
C LEU A 28 8.23 12.52 9.68
N VAL A 29 7.51 11.47 9.36
CA VAL A 29 8.07 10.27 8.74
C VAL A 29 7.50 10.14 7.34
N ALA A 30 8.37 10.14 6.34
CA ALA A 30 8.05 9.81 4.95
C ALA A 30 8.47 8.38 4.67
N ARG A 31 7.63 7.63 3.97
CA ARG A 31 7.88 6.22 3.64
C ARG A 31 8.38 5.99 2.21
N GLU A 32 8.61 7.06 1.47
CA GLU A 32 9.22 7.04 0.13
C GLU A 32 9.87 8.39 -0.16
N GLU A 33 10.83 8.38 -1.07
CA GLU A 33 11.76 9.49 -1.31
C GLU A 33 11.06 10.77 -1.79
N LYS A 34 10.09 10.64 -2.69
CA LYS A 34 9.37 11.79 -3.23
C LYS A 34 8.59 12.54 -2.15
N SER A 35 7.89 11.81 -1.26
CA SER A 35 7.23 12.44 -0.11
C SER A 35 8.23 13.02 0.89
N TYR A 36 9.39 12.40 1.07
CA TYR A 36 10.45 12.93 1.91
C TYR A 36 10.93 14.30 1.42
N LEU A 37 11.25 14.40 0.13
CA LEU A 37 11.70 15.65 -0.48
C LEU A 37 10.60 16.74 -0.38
N ASP A 38 9.36 16.39 -0.76
CA ASP A 38 8.22 17.30 -0.66
C ASP A 38 7.96 17.80 0.78
N MET A 39 8.07 16.90 1.77
CA MET A 39 7.89 17.26 3.18
C MET A 39 9.02 18.13 3.69
N ARG A 40 10.26 17.81 3.36
CA ARG A 40 11.44 18.58 3.76
C ARG A 40 11.37 20.01 3.23
N ASP A 41 10.99 20.17 1.97
CA ASP A 41 10.88 21.49 1.34
C ASP A 41 9.66 22.28 1.86
N THR A 42 8.57 21.57 2.18
CA THR A 42 7.34 22.20 2.69
C THR A 42 7.43 22.57 4.16
N PHE A 43 8.07 21.72 4.97
CA PHE A 43 8.13 21.83 6.43
C PHE A 43 9.55 22.07 6.92
N SER A 44 10.21 23.08 6.35
CA SER A 44 11.63 23.39 6.60
C SER A 44 12.03 23.59 8.09
N LYS A 45 11.04 23.87 8.95
CA LYS A 45 11.23 24.03 10.41
C LYS A 45 10.91 22.76 11.21
N THR A 46 10.53 21.67 10.55
CA THR A 46 10.13 20.42 11.18
C THR A 46 11.10 19.31 10.76
N ARG A 47 11.51 18.49 11.72
CA ARG A 47 12.37 17.34 11.40
C ARG A 47 11.59 16.33 10.55
N VAL A 48 12.16 15.98 9.40
CA VAL A 48 11.61 14.95 8.49
C VAL A 48 12.63 13.83 8.37
N ILE A 49 12.18 12.58 8.48
CA ILE A 49 13.02 11.40 8.24
C ILE A 49 12.38 10.53 7.15
N LEU A 50 13.23 9.79 6.46
CA LEU A 50 12.84 8.78 5.46
C LEU A 50 13.05 7.40 6.07
N THR A 51 12.01 6.57 6.04
CA THR A 51 12.06 5.15 6.46
C THR A 51 11.16 4.33 5.53
N PRO A 52 11.38 3.00 5.42
CA PRO A 52 10.37 2.14 4.81
C PRO A 52 9.00 2.25 5.52
N ASP A 53 7.96 1.75 4.90
CA ASP A 53 6.66 1.61 5.57
C ASP A 53 6.83 0.73 6.81
N ILE A 54 6.31 1.16 7.96
CA ILE A 54 6.50 0.46 9.24
C ILE A 54 6.01 -1.00 9.19
N VAL A 55 5.04 -1.31 8.35
CA VAL A 55 4.54 -2.68 8.16
C VAL A 55 5.65 -3.59 7.61
N MET A 56 6.63 -3.06 6.87
CA MET A 56 7.77 -3.82 6.36
C MET A 56 8.76 -4.28 7.45
N SER A 57 8.62 -3.80 8.68
CA SER A 57 9.38 -4.32 9.83
C SER A 57 8.83 -5.64 10.38
N ILE A 58 7.66 -6.06 9.91
CA ILE A 58 7.04 -7.32 10.30
C ILE A 58 7.51 -8.40 9.31
N ASP A 59 8.01 -9.52 9.83
CA ASP A 59 8.31 -10.70 9.03
C ASP A 59 7.21 -11.76 9.28
N CYS A 60 6.53 -12.13 8.22
CA CYS A 60 5.52 -13.18 8.22
C CYS A 60 5.88 -14.29 7.20
N SER A 61 7.14 -14.36 6.77
CA SER A 61 7.60 -15.30 5.73
C SER A 61 7.91 -16.71 6.25
N ASP A 62 7.67 -16.96 7.53
CA ASP A 62 7.86 -18.28 8.17
C ASP A 62 7.12 -19.39 7.42
N GLU A 63 7.53 -20.62 7.64
CA GLU A 63 7.20 -21.86 6.91
C GLU A 63 5.94 -21.86 6.05
N ILE A 64 6.13 -21.68 4.73
CA ILE A 64 5.07 -21.81 3.74
C ILE A 64 5.16 -23.22 3.15
N LYS A 65 4.28 -24.11 3.61
CA LYS A 65 4.28 -25.51 3.18
C LYS A 65 3.94 -25.69 1.70
N LYS A 66 3.03 -24.90 1.16
CA LYS A 66 2.64 -24.95 -0.25
C LYS A 66 1.93 -23.65 -0.64
N ARG A 67 2.36 -23.03 -1.72
CA ARG A 67 1.65 -21.92 -2.36
C ARG A 67 0.83 -22.43 -3.52
N ASP A 68 -0.33 -21.84 -3.76
CA ASP A 68 -1.19 -22.19 -4.88
C ASP A 68 -1.95 -20.97 -5.40
N GLY A 69 -2.17 -20.94 -6.70
CA GLY A 69 -2.98 -19.95 -7.38
C GLY A 69 -2.38 -18.54 -7.42
N ILE A 70 -3.15 -17.62 -7.99
CA ILE A 70 -2.82 -16.20 -8.15
C ILE A 70 -3.83 -15.37 -7.37
N LEU A 71 -3.33 -14.45 -6.54
CA LEU A 71 -4.15 -13.51 -5.78
C LEU A 71 -4.18 -12.15 -6.47
N LEU A 72 -5.34 -11.72 -6.93
CA LEU A 72 -5.58 -10.40 -7.50
C LEU A 72 -6.08 -9.47 -6.40
N CYS A 73 -5.29 -8.43 -6.09
CA CYS A 73 -5.60 -7.46 -5.06
C CYS A 73 -5.73 -6.07 -5.66
N PHE A 74 -6.88 -5.77 -6.25
CA PHE A 74 -7.14 -4.50 -6.93
C PHE A 74 -8.01 -3.57 -6.10
N ARG A 75 -7.79 -2.26 -6.33
CA ARG A 75 -8.64 -1.23 -5.71
C ARG A 75 -9.98 -1.13 -6.41
N SER A 76 -10.99 -0.85 -5.58
CA SER A 76 -12.36 -0.58 -6.02
C SER A 76 -12.77 0.90 -5.90
N ASP A 77 -11.88 1.75 -5.31
CA ASP A 77 -12.15 3.16 -5.03
C ASP A 77 -11.78 4.10 -6.19
N TRP A 78 -12.03 5.41 -6.01
CA TRP A 78 -11.81 6.45 -7.02
C TRP A 78 -10.34 6.65 -7.43
N GLU A 79 -9.37 6.18 -6.65
CA GLU A 79 -7.95 6.22 -7.03
C GLU A 79 -7.55 5.08 -8.00
N LYS A 80 -8.51 4.28 -8.43
CA LYS A 80 -8.31 3.21 -9.42
C LYS A 80 -7.87 3.80 -10.76
N ASN A 81 -6.72 3.34 -11.26
CA ASN A 81 -6.17 3.77 -12.55
C ASN A 81 -6.26 2.68 -13.64
N ILE A 82 -6.56 1.46 -13.22
CA ILE A 82 -6.71 0.32 -14.14
C ILE A 82 -8.15 0.27 -14.62
N SER A 83 -8.35 0.22 -15.93
CA SER A 83 -9.65 0.06 -16.56
C SER A 83 -10.25 -1.33 -16.31
N LYS A 84 -11.55 -1.46 -16.54
CA LYS A 84 -12.21 -2.78 -16.43
C LYS A 84 -11.67 -3.77 -17.46
N ASP A 85 -11.36 -3.31 -18.67
CA ASP A 85 -10.85 -4.16 -19.74
C ASP A 85 -9.44 -4.68 -19.47
N GLU A 86 -8.58 -3.84 -18.85
CA GLU A 86 -7.26 -4.27 -18.39
C GLU A 86 -7.36 -5.31 -17.28
N ILE A 87 -8.26 -5.12 -16.30
CA ILE A 87 -8.50 -6.13 -15.26
C ILE A 87 -8.97 -7.43 -15.88
N HIS A 88 -9.94 -7.39 -16.80
CA HIS A 88 -10.44 -8.58 -17.47
C HIS A 88 -9.34 -9.30 -18.27
N THR A 89 -8.44 -8.54 -18.89
CA THR A 89 -7.29 -9.09 -19.59
C THR A 89 -6.33 -9.79 -18.63
N ILE A 90 -6.03 -9.17 -17.48
CA ILE A 90 -5.19 -9.77 -16.43
C ILE A 90 -5.83 -11.04 -15.89
N GLU A 91 -7.11 -11.00 -15.57
CA GLU A 91 -7.87 -12.17 -15.09
C GLU A 91 -7.82 -13.32 -16.10
N ARG A 92 -8.01 -13.05 -17.39
CA ARG A 92 -7.93 -14.04 -18.44
C ARG A 92 -6.55 -14.67 -18.53
N ILE A 93 -5.49 -13.88 -18.44
CA ILE A 93 -4.10 -14.37 -18.43
C ILE A 93 -3.86 -15.25 -17.20
N CYS A 94 -4.28 -14.78 -16.02
CA CYS A 94 -4.11 -15.53 -14.77
C CYS A 94 -4.87 -16.87 -14.80
N ASN A 95 -6.10 -16.87 -15.31
CA ASN A 95 -6.88 -18.10 -15.45
C ASN A 95 -6.28 -19.09 -16.47
N ALA A 96 -5.58 -18.60 -17.48
CA ALA A 96 -4.85 -19.45 -18.41
C ALA A 96 -3.57 -20.07 -17.80
N LEU A 97 -2.98 -19.40 -16.80
CA LEU A 97 -1.77 -19.87 -16.10
C LEU A 97 -2.08 -20.83 -14.95
N THR A 98 -3.22 -20.65 -14.29
CA THR A 98 -3.65 -21.47 -13.15
C THR A 98 -5.16 -21.56 -13.09
N GLY A 99 -5.67 -22.71 -12.64
CA GLY A 99 -7.13 -22.87 -12.40
C GLY A 99 -7.62 -22.23 -11.10
N ASN A 100 -6.73 -21.62 -10.31
CA ASN A 100 -7.04 -21.02 -9.01
C ASN A 100 -6.67 -19.53 -8.99
N VAL A 101 -7.64 -18.67 -9.35
CA VAL A 101 -7.51 -17.22 -9.27
C VAL A 101 -8.42 -16.71 -8.16
N MET A 102 -7.83 -16.06 -7.18
CA MET A 102 -8.49 -15.50 -6.00
C MET A 102 -8.53 -13.98 -6.08
N HIS A 103 -9.58 -13.38 -5.52
CA HIS A 103 -9.71 -11.92 -5.44
C HIS A 103 -9.73 -11.45 -3.99
N THR A 104 -9.10 -10.32 -3.74
CA THR A 104 -9.13 -9.65 -2.44
C THR A 104 -9.02 -8.13 -2.60
N ASP A 105 -9.32 -7.41 -1.55
CA ASP A 105 -8.97 -5.99 -1.37
C ASP A 105 -8.27 -5.82 -0.01
N MET A 106 -7.60 -4.68 0.19
CA MET A 106 -6.97 -4.35 1.46
C MET A 106 -7.96 -3.82 2.49
N TYR A 107 -9.21 -3.60 2.12
CA TYR A 107 -10.28 -3.30 3.08
C TYR A 107 -10.70 -4.54 3.87
N SER A 108 -11.07 -4.33 5.12
CA SER A 108 -11.75 -5.36 5.92
C SER A 108 -13.18 -5.55 5.40
N GLU A 109 -13.64 -6.79 5.36
CA GLU A 109 -15.06 -7.09 5.09
C GLU A 109 -15.97 -6.55 6.20
N GLU A 110 -15.44 -6.45 7.42
CA GLU A 110 -16.14 -5.85 8.57
C GLU A 110 -15.98 -4.32 8.53
N ARG A 111 -17.11 -3.59 8.52
CA ARG A 111 -17.11 -2.11 8.56
C ARG A 111 -16.40 -1.54 9.79
N PHE A 112 -16.47 -2.26 10.91
CA PHE A 112 -15.80 -1.89 12.16
C PHE A 112 -15.12 -3.13 12.76
N VAL A 113 -13.80 -3.09 12.83
CA VAL A 113 -13.00 -4.13 13.46
C VAL A 113 -12.71 -3.69 14.90
N SER A 114 -13.24 -4.42 15.88
CA SER A 114 -12.95 -4.17 17.31
C SER A 114 -11.47 -4.43 17.61
N LEU A 115 -10.93 -3.77 18.64
CA LEU A 115 -9.53 -3.96 19.06
C LEU A 115 -9.17 -5.44 19.30
N LYS A 116 -10.11 -6.21 19.87
CA LYS A 116 -9.91 -7.64 20.16
C LYS A 116 -9.80 -8.51 18.89
N LYS A 117 -10.43 -8.08 17.78
CA LYS A 117 -10.44 -8.84 16.51
C LYS A 117 -9.33 -8.42 15.54
N ARG A 118 -8.63 -7.31 15.79
CA ARG A 118 -7.66 -6.76 14.83
C ARG A 118 -6.56 -7.74 14.48
N GLU A 119 -6.03 -8.44 15.47
CA GLU A 119 -4.96 -9.42 15.25
C GLU A 119 -5.44 -10.58 14.37
N GLU A 120 -6.63 -11.09 14.63
CA GLU A 120 -7.23 -12.16 13.83
C GLU A 120 -7.47 -11.73 12.38
N VAL A 121 -8.02 -10.52 12.18
CA VAL A 121 -8.25 -9.95 10.84
C VAL A 121 -6.93 -9.76 10.09
N PHE A 122 -5.89 -9.26 10.77
CA PHE A 122 -4.56 -9.12 10.21
C PHE A 122 -3.97 -10.48 9.82
N LYS A 123 -3.96 -11.46 10.72
CA LYS A 123 -3.46 -12.82 10.45
C LYS A 123 -4.17 -13.47 9.28
N ARG A 124 -5.49 -13.35 9.21
CA ARG A 124 -6.29 -13.86 8.08
C ARG A 124 -5.90 -13.22 6.76
N LYS A 125 -5.67 -11.90 6.75
CA LYS A 125 -5.22 -11.18 5.55
C LYS A 125 -3.82 -11.63 5.14
N VAL A 126 -2.86 -11.69 6.05
CA VAL A 126 -1.51 -12.18 5.79
C VAL A 126 -1.55 -13.60 5.21
N GLU A 127 -2.38 -14.48 5.77
CA GLU A 127 -2.51 -15.86 5.32
C GLU A 127 -3.01 -15.96 3.87
N GLN A 128 -3.91 -15.07 3.43
CA GLN A 128 -4.31 -15.00 2.02
C GLN A 128 -3.11 -14.74 1.09
N PHE A 129 -2.25 -13.81 1.49
CA PHE A 129 -1.03 -13.50 0.72
C PHE A 129 -0.02 -14.63 0.77
N LYS A 130 0.20 -15.24 1.93
CA LYS A 130 1.12 -16.38 2.10
C LYS A 130 0.77 -17.57 1.23
N ARG A 131 -0.52 -17.87 1.06
CA ARG A 131 -0.99 -19.02 0.29
C ARG A 131 -0.87 -18.83 -1.22
N ALA A 132 -0.82 -17.61 -1.72
CA ALA A 132 -0.70 -17.35 -3.15
C ALA A 132 0.70 -17.66 -3.69
N SER A 133 0.78 -18.26 -4.88
CA SER A 133 2.04 -18.42 -5.62
C SER A 133 2.51 -17.10 -6.22
N LEU A 134 1.57 -16.21 -6.55
CA LEU A 134 1.81 -14.89 -7.11
C LEU A 134 0.72 -13.92 -6.66
N VAL A 135 1.09 -12.70 -6.36
CA VAL A 135 0.15 -11.58 -6.16
C VAL A 135 0.25 -10.61 -7.32
N VAL A 136 -0.90 -10.13 -7.82
CA VAL A 136 -0.96 -9.00 -8.76
C VAL A 136 -1.76 -7.89 -8.09
N THR A 137 -1.20 -6.70 -7.95
CA THR A 137 -1.83 -5.63 -7.17
C THR A 137 -1.52 -4.23 -7.68
N ASP A 138 -2.49 -3.32 -7.60
CA ASP A 138 -2.32 -1.87 -7.72
C ASP A 138 -2.39 -1.16 -6.35
N ARG A 139 -2.51 -1.95 -5.26
CA ARG A 139 -2.54 -1.47 -3.87
C ARG A 139 -1.13 -1.42 -3.29
N LEU A 140 -0.74 -0.28 -2.70
CA LEU A 140 0.52 -0.17 -1.98
C LEU A 140 0.65 -1.23 -0.88
N HIS A 141 -0.37 -1.36 -0.02
CA HIS A 141 -0.32 -2.38 1.03
C HIS A 141 -0.50 -3.81 0.50
N GLY A 142 -1.07 -4.01 -0.70
CA GLY A 142 -1.01 -5.30 -1.38
C GLY A 142 0.44 -5.72 -1.68
N MET A 143 1.24 -4.78 -2.20
CA MET A 143 2.67 -5.00 -2.41
C MET A 143 3.43 -5.21 -1.08
N VAL A 144 3.16 -4.40 -0.05
CA VAL A 144 3.79 -4.53 1.28
C VAL A 144 3.44 -5.88 1.92
N PHE A 145 2.17 -6.31 1.87
CA PHE A 145 1.77 -7.62 2.41
C PHE A 145 2.40 -8.78 1.65
N SER A 146 2.58 -8.64 0.34
CA SER A 146 3.33 -9.63 -0.44
C SER A 146 4.78 -9.72 0.05
N ALA A 147 5.43 -8.57 0.26
CA ALA A 147 6.82 -8.52 0.75
C ALA A 147 6.98 -9.17 2.13
N ILE A 148 6.17 -8.79 3.12
CA ILE A 148 6.25 -9.36 4.48
C ILE A 148 5.86 -10.84 4.54
N SER A 149 5.10 -11.33 3.56
CA SER A 149 4.72 -12.74 3.42
C SER A 149 5.69 -13.54 2.57
N GLY A 150 6.75 -12.91 2.03
CA GLY A 150 7.69 -13.54 1.10
C GLY A 150 7.03 -14.04 -0.20
N THR A 151 5.91 -13.45 -0.62
CA THR A 151 5.15 -13.87 -1.81
C THR A 151 5.57 -13.05 -3.02
N PRO A 152 5.92 -13.69 -4.17
CA PRO A 152 6.17 -12.98 -5.42
C PRO A 152 5.04 -12.03 -5.77
N CYS A 153 5.37 -10.82 -6.24
CA CYS A 153 4.38 -9.78 -6.49
C CYS A 153 4.65 -9.02 -7.80
N ILE A 154 3.61 -8.85 -8.59
CA ILE A 154 3.55 -7.88 -9.69
C ILE A 154 2.79 -6.65 -9.20
N ALA A 155 3.53 -5.57 -8.96
CA ALA A 155 2.95 -4.30 -8.53
C ALA A 155 2.66 -3.42 -9.75
N LEU A 156 1.40 -3.04 -9.92
CA LEU A 156 0.95 -2.17 -11.00
C LEU A 156 0.92 -0.72 -10.51
N SER A 157 1.28 0.20 -11.39
CA SER A 157 1.23 1.62 -11.07
C SER A 157 -0.22 2.08 -10.88
N ASN A 158 -0.44 2.91 -9.87
CA ASN A 158 -1.73 3.55 -9.64
C ASN A 158 -1.67 5.05 -9.99
N TYR A 159 -2.75 5.78 -9.72
CA TYR A 159 -2.88 7.22 -9.98
C TYR A 159 -1.76 8.06 -9.35
N ASN A 160 -1.19 7.62 -8.24
CA ASN A 160 -0.14 8.35 -7.54
C ASN A 160 1.20 7.58 -7.56
N HIS A 161 2.28 8.28 -7.23
CA HIS A 161 3.64 7.75 -7.26
C HIS A 161 3.95 6.71 -6.15
N LYS A 162 3.05 6.52 -5.17
CA LYS A 162 3.37 5.79 -3.92
C LYS A 162 3.80 4.35 -4.15
N VAL A 163 3.11 3.61 -5.03
CA VAL A 163 3.47 2.20 -5.32
C VAL A 163 4.86 2.15 -5.93
N ARG A 164 5.09 2.94 -6.98
CA ARG A 164 6.38 2.97 -7.69
C ARG A 164 7.54 3.43 -6.81
N GLU A 165 7.31 4.44 -5.98
CA GLU A 165 8.37 4.96 -5.11
C GLU A 165 8.66 4.04 -3.92
N THR A 166 7.63 3.37 -3.37
CA THR A 166 7.85 2.38 -2.31
C THR A 166 8.49 1.09 -2.84
N TYR A 167 8.29 0.75 -4.11
CA TYR A 167 8.93 -0.40 -4.74
C TYR A 167 10.47 -0.29 -4.82
N LYS A 168 11.02 0.91 -4.69
CA LYS A 168 12.47 1.17 -4.73
C LYS A 168 13.22 0.76 -3.45
N TRP A 169 12.51 0.44 -2.37
CA TRP A 169 13.11 -0.10 -1.13
C TRP A 169 13.50 -1.57 -1.30
#